data_db853afe1c7cfd56e367245c81de9b60
#
_entry.id   db853afe1c7cfd56e367245c81de9b60
#
_cell.length_a   1.000
_cell.length_b   1.000
_cell.length_c   1.000
_cell.angle_alpha   90.00
_cell.angle_beta   90.00
_cell.angle_gamma   90.00
#
_symmetry.space_group_name_H-M   'P 1'
#
loop_
_entity.id
_entity.type
_entity.pdbx_description
1 polymer ?
#
loop_
_entity_poly.entity_id
_entity_poly.type
_entity_poly.pdbx_seq_one_letter_code
_entity_poly.pdbx_strand_id
1 'polypeptide(L)'
;MANSRIFYALQQVEIGNGAGSETITALKGVQSVGMSSTTNVESFSAFGSIEATTILQDMDLEVTIENGLGSDWTNALGAAGYSSFDSTFFDTPRTVRLTYRTDTAVTKTIELNAILTSYSVQMGTDGPATESITFQNAGTGVFVQGSDGTALPTQAVELCNVLSRPNFTSFKTTKYEECCLNTTLTPSSYSKLTSFSSNFDVGSEKISVLGRSMPLHKFATFPAEVSTEVEFHLDPSTGVGALNSGTIDGTSLADECYDIEIKMPGNVYDMDKMRLAGTSRSGGDVGGGNVAISQSFTGFNTFAYATS
;
A
#
# COMPACT_ATOMS: atom_id res chain seq x y z
N MET A 1 -22.08 34.74 -5.60
CA MET A 1 -21.90 33.29 -5.63
C MET A 1 -21.36 32.90 -4.25
N ALA A 2 -22.09 32.11 -3.48
CA ALA A 2 -21.57 31.58 -2.23
C ALA A 2 -20.43 30.62 -2.56
N ASN A 3 -19.24 30.86 -2.03
CA ASN A 3 -18.11 29.94 -2.17
C ASN A 3 -18.37 28.73 -1.28
N SER A 4 -18.90 27.66 -1.84
CA SER A 4 -19.06 26.40 -1.11
C SER A 4 -17.69 25.85 -0.74
N ARG A 5 -17.44 25.64 0.55
CA ARG A 5 -16.23 25.02 1.06
C ARG A 5 -16.51 23.57 1.43
N ILE A 6 -15.55 22.72 1.15
CA ILE A 6 -15.54 21.34 1.64
C ILE A 6 -14.68 21.31 2.90
N PHE A 7 -15.27 20.87 4.01
CA PHE A 7 -14.54 20.75 5.24
C PHE A 7 -13.98 19.33 5.38
N TYR A 8 -12.73 19.23 5.72
CA TYR A 8 -12.04 17.96 5.96
C TYR A 8 -12.81 17.05 6.94
N ALA A 9 -13.32 17.60 8.03
CA ALA A 9 -14.09 16.84 9.02
C ALA A 9 -15.44 16.29 8.52
N LEU A 10 -15.85 16.65 7.30
CA LEU A 10 -17.11 16.22 6.69
C LEU A 10 -16.84 15.35 5.45
N GLN A 11 -15.74 14.62 5.45
CA GLN A 11 -15.39 13.68 4.38
C GLN A 11 -15.31 12.26 4.93
N GLN A 12 -15.65 11.31 4.09
CA GLN A 12 -15.58 9.89 4.37
C GLN A 12 -15.10 9.14 3.15
N VAL A 13 -14.20 8.21 3.37
CA VAL A 13 -13.72 7.28 2.35
C VAL A 13 -14.28 5.89 2.65
N GLU A 14 -14.77 5.24 1.62
CA GLU A 14 -15.33 3.91 1.70
C GLU A 14 -14.72 3.04 0.61
N ILE A 15 -14.44 1.78 0.93
CA ILE A 15 -13.91 0.80 -0.03
C ILE A 15 -14.84 -0.41 -0.03
N GLY A 16 -15.18 -0.87 -1.23
CA GLY A 16 -15.92 -2.10 -1.44
C GLY A 16 -15.02 -3.31 -1.56
N ASN A 17 -15.50 -4.48 -1.14
CA ASN A 17 -14.74 -5.72 -1.14
C ASN A 17 -14.77 -6.49 -2.48
N GLY A 18 -15.43 -5.95 -3.51
CA GLY A 18 -15.51 -6.56 -4.83
C GLY A 18 -16.31 -7.84 -4.95
N ALA A 19 -17.02 -8.27 -3.92
CA ALA A 19 -17.91 -9.42 -3.98
C ALA A 19 -19.14 -9.13 -4.85
N GLY A 20 -19.79 -10.15 -5.38
CA GLY A 20 -20.98 -9.99 -6.24
C GLY A 20 -22.16 -9.27 -5.55
N SER A 21 -22.20 -9.24 -4.21
CA SER A 21 -22.98 -8.31 -3.38
C SER A 21 -21.97 -7.54 -2.55
N GLU A 22 -21.47 -6.45 -3.08
CA GLU A 22 -20.33 -5.73 -2.54
C GLU A 22 -20.67 -5.14 -1.16
N THR A 23 -19.86 -5.47 -0.17
CA THR A 23 -19.91 -4.82 1.14
C THR A 23 -18.97 -3.61 1.12
N ILE A 24 -19.53 -2.43 1.30
CA ILE A 24 -18.79 -1.18 1.33
C ILE A 24 -18.43 -0.85 2.78
N THR A 25 -17.14 -0.70 3.06
CA THR A 25 -16.62 -0.42 4.40
C THR A 25 -16.06 0.99 4.47
N ALA A 26 -16.50 1.77 5.44
CA ALA A 26 -15.95 3.09 5.71
C ALA A 26 -14.58 2.97 6.41
N LEU A 27 -13.56 3.63 5.85
CA LEU A 27 -12.24 3.67 6.45
C LEU A 27 -12.21 4.64 7.62
N LYS A 28 -11.54 4.23 8.69
CA LYS A 28 -11.20 5.06 9.84
C LYS A 28 -9.73 5.46 9.77
N GLY A 29 -9.40 6.62 10.31
CA GLY A 29 -8.00 7.07 10.37
C GLY A 29 -7.46 7.67 9.07
N VAL A 30 -8.28 7.91 8.07
CA VAL A 30 -7.86 8.53 6.79
C VAL A 30 -7.25 9.89 7.04
N GLN A 31 -6.02 10.08 6.58
CA GLN A 31 -5.25 11.31 6.71
C GLN A 31 -5.33 12.17 5.44
N SER A 32 -5.25 11.52 4.28
CA SER A 32 -5.35 12.21 3.00
C SER A 32 -5.98 11.32 1.92
N VAL A 33 -6.60 11.96 0.94
CA VAL A 33 -7.10 11.31 -0.28
C VAL A 33 -6.71 12.17 -1.47
N GLY A 34 -5.92 11.58 -2.37
CA GLY A 34 -5.59 12.14 -3.66
C GLY A 34 -6.46 11.53 -4.76
N MET A 35 -7.03 12.36 -5.61
CA MET A 35 -7.70 11.90 -6.83
C MET A 35 -7.07 12.61 -8.02
N SER A 36 -6.60 11.87 -8.99
CA SER A 36 -6.00 12.41 -10.20
C SER A 36 -6.61 11.83 -11.45
N SER A 37 -6.60 12.62 -12.51
CA SER A 37 -6.92 12.16 -13.86
C SER A 37 -5.82 12.60 -14.81
N THR A 38 -5.26 11.68 -15.52
CA THR A 38 -4.22 11.94 -16.51
C THR A 38 -4.74 11.51 -17.88
N THR A 39 -4.71 12.43 -18.84
CA THR A 39 -5.04 12.12 -20.23
C THR A 39 -3.80 12.28 -21.07
N ASN A 40 -3.44 11.25 -21.78
CA ASN A 40 -2.36 11.33 -22.75
C ASN A 40 -2.81 12.10 -23.98
N VAL A 41 -2.03 13.10 -24.35
CA VAL A 41 -2.31 13.94 -25.52
C VAL A 41 -1.19 13.72 -26.53
N GLU A 42 -1.54 13.28 -27.72
CA GLU A 42 -0.61 13.16 -28.83
C GLU A 42 -0.86 14.28 -29.84
N SER A 43 0.22 14.92 -30.29
CA SER A 43 0.14 15.96 -31.32
C SER A 43 0.47 15.36 -32.69
N PHE A 44 -0.38 15.64 -33.64
CA PHE A 44 -0.18 15.28 -35.04
C PHE A 44 -0.05 16.54 -35.91
N SER A 45 1.03 16.62 -36.69
CA SER A 45 1.22 17.68 -37.68
C SER A 45 1.50 17.08 -39.05
N ALA A 46 0.86 17.63 -40.07
CA ALA A 46 1.11 17.20 -41.46
C ALA A 46 2.30 17.97 -42.04
N PHE A 47 3.05 17.32 -42.93
CA PHE A 47 4.12 17.98 -43.67
C PHE A 47 3.58 19.15 -44.51
N GLY A 48 4.18 20.32 -44.31
CA GLY A 48 3.74 21.55 -45.00
C GLY A 48 2.63 22.32 -44.27
N SER A 49 2.13 21.83 -43.13
CA SER A 49 1.21 22.54 -42.25
C SER A 49 1.95 23.15 -41.06
N ILE A 50 1.59 24.39 -40.73
CA ILE A 50 2.04 25.04 -39.47
C ILE A 50 1.06 24.75 -38.32
N GLU A 51 -0.05 24.09 -38.56
CA GLU A 51 -1.03 23.70 -37.57
C GLU A 51 -0.80 22.26 -37.13
N ALA A 52 -0.87 22.03 -35.82
CA ALA A 52 -0.87 20.71 -35.22
C ALA A 52 -2.25 20.42 -34.60
N THR A 53 -2.74 19.22 -34.81
CA THR A 53 -3.95 18.72 -34.14
C THR A 53 -3.57 17.85 -32.96
N THR A 54 -4.28 17.99 -31.86
CA THR A 54 -4.11 17.15 -30.69
C THR A 54 -5.13 16.02 -30.69
N ILE A 55 -4.65 14.81 -30.43
CA ILE A 55 -5.48 13.62 -30.29
C ILE A 55 -5.44 13.22 -28.83
N LEU A 56 -6.62 13.10 -28.20
CA LEU A 56 -6.76 12.58 -26.85
C LEU A 56 -6.67 11.06 -26.92
N GLN A 57 -5.74 10.51 -26.13
CA GLN A 57 -5.63 9.08 -25.91
C GLN A 57 -6.35 8.68 -24.61
N ASP A 58 -6.09 7.47 -24.14
CA ASP A 58 -6.71 6.93 -22.94
C ASP A 58 -6.52 7.83 -21.71
N MET A 59 -7.57 7.92 -20.92
CA MET A 59 -7.56 8.61 -19.63
C MET A 59 -7.32 7.61 -18.52
N ASP A 60 -6.31 7.87 -17.69
CA ASP A 60 -6.03 7.14 -16.48
C ASP A 60 -6.54 7.93 -15.27
N LEU A 61 -7.33 7.26 -14.43
CA LEU A 61 -7.84 7.80 -13.17
C LEU A 61 -7.17 7.07 -12.02
N GLU A 62 -6.75 7.82 -11.01
CA GLU A 62 -6.06 7.27 -9.85
C GLU A 62 -6.63 7.85 -8.57
N VAL A 63 -6.72 7.00 -7.54
CA VAL A 63 -7.08 7.39 -6.18
C VAL A 63 -6.03 6.83 -5.24
N THR A 64 -5.37 7.73 -4.50
CA THR A 64 -4.44 7.37 -3.43
C THR A 64 -5.04 7.75 -2.09
N ILE A 65 -5.02 6.82 -1.14
CA ILE A 65 -5.56 7.00 0.21
C ILE A 65 -4.41 6.75 1.19
N GLU A 66 -4.15 7.73 2.05
CA GLU A 66 -3.23 7.59 3.18
C GLU A 66 -4.04 7.45 4.46
N ASN A 67 -3.73 6.42 5.24
CA ASN A 67 -4.49 6.04 6.41
C ASN A 67 -3.58 5.75 7.61
N GLY A 68 -3.99 6.14 8.80
CA GLY A 68 -3.39 5.67 10.05
C GLY A 68 -3.92 4.30 10.41
N LEU A 69 -3.06 3.39 10.85
CA LEU A 69 -3.46 2.07 11.32
C LEU A 69 -3.97 2.12 12.76
N GLY A 70 -4.97 1.33 13.06
CA GLY A 70 -5.53 1.17 14.40
C GLY A 70 -5.64 -0.30 14.82
N SER A 71 -5.75 -0.51 16.12
CA SER A 71 -5.85 -1.86 16.69
C SER A 71 -7.26 -2.48 16.58
N ASP A 72 -8.27 -1.67 16.38
CA ASP A 72 -9.68 -2.06 16.46
C ASP A 72 -10.51 -1.65 15.24
N TRP A 73 -9.87 -1.25 14.17
CA TRP A 73 -10.55 -1.00 12.90
C TRP A 73 -9.86 -1.67 11.72
N THR A 74 -10.66 -1.96 10.71
CA THR A 74 -10.20 -2.58 9.46
C THR A 74 -9.33 -1.60 8.68
N ASN A 75 -8.13 -2.02 8.30
CA ASN A 75 -7.26 -1.27 7.42
C ASN A 75 -7.79 -1.25 5.96
N ALA A 76 -7.13 -0.52 5.07
CA ALA A 76 -7.59 -0.38 3.69
C ALA A 76 -7.54 -1.70 2.91
N LEU A 77 -6.55 -2.56 3.13
CA LEU A 77 -6.50 -3.89 2.52
C LEU A 77 -7.64 -4.78 2.96
N GLY A 78 -7.89 -4.85 4.28
CA GLY A 78 -8.99 -5.62 4.83
C GLY A 78 -10.35 -5.11 4.39
N ALA A 79 -10.53 -3.78 4.29
CA ALA A 79 -11.75 -3.18 3.75
C ALA A 79 -11.98 -3.55 2.29
N ALA A 80 -10.91 -3.60 1.49
CA ALA A 80 -10.96 -4.05 0.10
C ALA A 80 -11.10 -5.58 -0.05
N GLY A 81 -11.08 -6.33 1.04
CA GLY A 81 -11.20 -7.79 1.02
C GLY A 81 -9.96 -8.52 0.51
N TYR A 82 -8.80 -7.88 0.57
CA TYR A 82 -7.54 -8.51 0.18
C TYR A 82 -6.91 -9.24 1.35
N SER A 83 -6.60 -10.51 1.18
CA SER A 83 -5.92 -11.33 2.18
C SER A 83 -4.62 -11.95 1.68
N SER A 84 -4.50 -12.17 0.39
CA SER A 84 -3.30 -12.72 -0.24
C SER A 84 -3.28 -12.40 -1.73
N PHE A 85 -2.12 -12.57 -2.37
CA PHE A 85 -2.02 -12.52 -3.83
C PHE A 85 -2.59 -13.80 -4.45
N ASP A 86 -3.86 -13.79 -4.76
CA ASP A 86 -4.53 -14.85 -5.52
C ASP A 86 -5.14 -14.31 -6.83
N SER A 87 -5.70 -15.19 -7.65
CA SER A 87 -6.30 -14.81 -8.93
C SER A 87 -7.48 -13.85 -8.77
N THR A 88 -8.18 -13.89 -7.66
CA THR A 88 -9.32 -13.00 -7.38
C THR A 88 -8.89 -11.59 -6.98
N PHE A 89 -7.66 -11.45 -6.50
CA PHE A 89 -7.07 -10.18 -6.12
C PHE A 89 -7.02 -9.20 -7.29
N PHE A 90 -6.73 -9.70 -8.49
CA PHE A 90 -6.38 -8.86 -9.64
C PHE A 90 -7.52 -8.65 -10.61
N ASP A 91 -8.46 -9.59 -10.71
CA ASP A 91 -9.52 -9.57 -11.72
C ASP A 91 -10.80 -8.89 -11.23
N THR A 92 -10.96 -8.72 -9.94
CA THR A 92 -12.18 -8.17 -9.37
C THR A 92 -11.98 -6.71 -8.98
N PRO A 93 -12.57 -5.78 -9.73
CA PRO A 93 -12.52 -4.36 -9.37
C PRO A 93 -13.19 -4.08 -8.03
N ARG A 94 -12.72 -3.05 -7.36
CA ARG A 94 -13.24 -2.55 -6.08
C ARG A 94 -13.90 -1.20 -6.27
N THR A 95 -14.99 -0.97 -5.57
CA THR A 95 -15.57 0.37 -5.51
C THR A 95 -14.82 1.21 -4.49
N VAL A 96 -14.24 2.31 -4.95
CA VAL A 96 -13.66 3.34 -4.08
C VAL A 96 -14.57 4.55 -4.11
N ARG A 97 -15.07 4.96 -2.95
CA ARG A 97 -16.03 6.03 -2.81
C ARG A 97 -15.52 7.10 -1.85
N LEU A 98 -15.55 8.36 -2.30
CA LEU A 98 -15.37 9.53 -1.45
C LEU A 98 -16.70 10.25 -1.30
N THR A 99 -17.19 10.32 -0.09
CA THR A 99 -18.37 11.11 0.26
C THR A 99 -17.93 12.36 1.02
N TYR A 100 -18.42 13.51 0.62
CA TYR A 100 -18.12 14.78 1.26
C TYR A 100 -19.36 15.65 1.39
N ARG A 101 -19.36 16.53 2.39
CA ARG A 101 -20.44 17.48 2.63
C ARG A 101 -19.93 18.89 2.41
N THR A 102 -20.72 19.68 1.70
CA THR A 102 -20.47 21.11 1.53
C THR A 102 -20.98 21.91 2.73
N ASP A 103 -20.57 23.16 2.83
CA ASP A 103 -21.07 24.12 3.85
C ASP A 103 -22.58 24.38 3.73
N THR A 104 -23.16 24.14 2.57
CA THR A 104 -24.61 24.22 2.31
C THR A 104 -25.36 22.95 2.67
N ALA A 105 -24.72 22.02 3.38
CA ALA A 105 -25.29 20.76 3.83
C ALA A 105 -25.66 19.77 2.68
N VAL A 106 -25.15 19.98 1.49
CA VAL A 106 -25.32 19.06 0.35
C VAL A 106 -24.24 17.99 0.42
N THR A 107 -24.63 16.74 0.53
CA THR A 107 -23.75 15.59 0.43
C THR A 107 -23.50 15.24 -1.05
N LYS A 108 -22.24 15.04 -1.39
CA LYS A 108 -21.78 14.63 -2.72
C LYS A 108 -20.95 13.37 -2.59
N THR A 109 -21.09 12.50 -3.57
CA THR A 109 -20.32 11.26 -3.65
C THR A 109 -19.55 11.23 -4.96
N ILE A 110 -18.27 10.86 -4.88
CA ILE A 110 -17.45 10.53 -6.03
C ILE A 110 -17.09 9.06 -5.90
N GLU A 111 -17.36 8.30 -6.94
CA GLU A 111 -17.15 6.85 -6.95
C GLU A 111 -16.32 6.44 -8.14
N LEU A 112 -15.37 5.52 -7.91
CA LEU A 112 -14.51 4.94 -8.91
C LEU A 112 -14.53 3.42 -8.76
N ASN A 113 -14.76 2.71 -9.86
CA ASN A 113 -14.53 1.28 -9.94
C ASN A 113 -13.08 1.04 -10.34
N ALA A 114 -12.28 0.44 -9.47
CA ALA A 114 -10.83 0.48 -9.55
C ALA A 114 -10.16 -0.85 -9.19
N ILE A 115 -8.94 -1.03 -9.68
CA ILE A 115 -8.04 -2.11 -9.31
C ILE A 115 -6.92 -1.54 -8.44
N LEU A 116 -6.41 -2.35 -7.53
CA LEU A 116 -5.25 -2.01 -6.71
C LEU A 116 -3.98 -2.03 -7.55
N THR A 117 -3.15 -1.00 -7.45
CA THR A 117 -1.86 -0.92 -8.13
C THR A 117 -0.68 -0.82 -7.18
N SER A 118 -0.83 -0.20 -6.03
CA SER A 118 0.22 -0.22 -5.02
C SER A 118 -0.33 -0.14 -3.61
N TYR A 119 0.45 -0.67 -2.69
CA TYR A 119 0.18 -0.60 -1.26
C TYR A 119 1.49 -0.46 -0.49
N SER A 120 1.47 0.33 0.54
CA SER A 120 2.59 0.44 1.46
C SER A 120 2.13 0.51 2.90
N VAL A 121 2.92 -0.06 3.79
CA VAL A 121 2.76 0.04 5.24
C VAL A 121 4.09 0.40 5.87
N GLN A 122 4.07 1.33 6.80
CA GLN A 122 5.29 1.77 7.47
C GLN A 122 5.04 2.15 8.92
N MET A 123 6.09 2.03 9.72
CA MET A 123 6.10 2.48 11.09
C MET A 123 7.53 2.84 11.51
N GLY A 124 7.66 3.93 12.24
CA GLY A 124 8.92 4.39 12.82
C GLY A 124 8.77 4.70 14.31
N THR A 125 9.87 5.11 14.92
CA THR A 125 9.89 5.48 16.35
C THR A 125 9.15 6.78 16.65
N ASP A 126 9.01 7.66 15.67
CA ASP A 126 8.56 9.04 15.84
C ASP A 126 7.18 9.32 15.24
N GLY A 127 6.36 8.31 15.04
CA GLY A 127 5.05 8.50 14.46
C GLY A 127 4.10 7.33 14.64
N PRO A 128 2.85 7.48 14.20
CA PRO A 128 1.92 6.39 14.10
C PRO A 128 2.30 5.45 12.97
N ALA A 129 1.80 4.21 13.03
CA ALA A 129 1.81 3.32 11.88
C ALA A 129 0.85 3.87 10.82
N THR A 130 1.31 3.89 9.58
CA THR A 130 0.54 4.40 8.44
C THR A 130 0.55 3.41 7.29
N GLU A 131 -0.52 3.44 6.51
CA GLU A 131 -0.62 2.76 5.24
C GLU A 131 -0.96 3.74 4.12
N SER A 132 -0.54 3.42 2.91
CA SER A 132 -0.95 4.12 1.70
C SER A 132 -1.39 3.08 0.67
N ILE A 133 -2.54 3.30 0.05
CA ILE A 133 -3.11 2.41 -0.95
C ILE A 133 -3.48 3.22 -2.18
N THR A 134 -3.08 2.71 -3.36
CA THR A 134 -3.34 3.36 -4.63
C THR A 134 -4.17 2.45 -5.53
N PHE A 135 -5.24 3.01 -6.05
CA PHE A 135 -6.15 2.36 -6.99
C PHE A 135 -6.13 3.09 -8.32
N GLN A 136 -6.27 2.35 -9.40
CA GLN A 136 -6.48 2.89 -10.74
C GLN A 136 -7.78 2.37 -11.34
N ASN A 137 -8.38 3.15 -12.26
CA ASN A 137 -9.63 2.77 -12.90
C ASN A 137 -9.57 1.39 -13.56
N ALA A 138 -10.59 0.59 -13.35
CA ALA A 138 -10.78 -0.70 -13.99
C ALA A 138 -11.48 -0.54 -15.34
N GLY A 139 -10.71 -0.33 -16.40
CA GLY A 139 -11.26 -0.19 -17.76
C GLY A 139 -12.16 1.04 -17.90
N THR A 140 -13.45 0.85 -18.11
CA THR A 140 -14.44 1.92 -18.33
C THR A 140 -14.83 2.71 -17.07
N GLY A 141 -14.16 2.48 -15.94
CA GLY A 141 -14.39 3.21 -14.70
C GLY A 141 -14.20 4.71 -14.91
N VAL A 142 -15.16 5.49 -14.50
CA VAL A 142 -15.13 6.96 -14.50
C VAL A 142 -15.45 7.44 -13.09
N PHE A 143 -15.00 8.62 -12.72
CA PHE A 143 -15.50 9.27 -11.54
C PHE A 143 -16.98 9.60 -11.71
N VAL A 144 -17.82 8.87 -11.00
CA VAL A 144 -19.25 9.16 -10.97
C VAL A 144 -19.54 10.10 -9.82
N GLN A 145 -19.99 11.30 -10.13
CA GLN A 145 -20.44 12.26 -9.13
C GLN A 145 -21.95 12.13 -8.94
N GLY A 146 -22.33 11.70 -7.74
CA GLY A 146 -23.72 11.63 -7.30
C GLY A 146 -24.04 12.66 -6.22
N SER A 147 -25.33 12.80 -5.94
CA SER A 147 -25.83 13.51 -4.77
C SER A 147 -26.82 12.57 -4.12
N ASP A 148 -26.47 11.97 -2.99
CA ASP A 148 -27.31 10.97 -2.36
C ASP A 148 -28.18 11.53 -1.22
N GLY A 149 -27.95 12.76 -0.80
CA GLY A 149 -28.69 13.37 0.29
C GLY A 149 -28.49 12.71 1.66
N THR A 150 -27.66 11.69 1.75
CA THR A 150 -27.41 10.92 2.97
C THR A 150 -26.53 11.72 3.91
N ALA A 151 -26.88 11.75 5.18
CA ALA A 151 -26.03 12.33 6.20
C ALA A 151 -24.75 11.51 6.31
N LEU A 152 -23.58 12.17 6.35
CA LEU A 152 -22.33 11.50 6.67
C LEU A 152 -22.46 10.82 8.04
N PRO A 153 -22.12 9.55 8.17
CA PRO A 153 -22.08 8.90 9.46
C PRO A 153 -21.08 9.64 10.36
N THR A 154 -21.47 9.83 11.60
CA THR A 154 -20.57 10.38 12.61
C THR A 154 -19.52 9.34 12.90
N GLN A 155 -18.32 9.52 12.37
CA GLN A 155 -17.19 8.66 12.70
C GLN A 155 -16.59 9.13 14.02
N ALA A 156 -16.87 8.40 15.09
CA ALA A 156 -16.08 8.50 16.30
C ALA A 156 -14.79 7.69 16.08
N VAL A 157 -13.71 8.37 15.72
CA VAL A 157 -12.38 7.76 15.72
C VAL A 157 -11.81 7.92 17.12
N GLU A 158 -11.64 6.81 17.82
CA GLU A 158 -10.91 6.84 19.08
C GLU A 158 -9.41 6.91 18.78
N LEU A 159 -8.85 8.11 18.83
CA LEU A 159 -7.44 8.37 18.52
C LEU A 159 -6.47 7.61 19.43
N CYS A 160 -6.91 7.16 20.60
CA CYS A 160 -6.10 6.32 21.48
C CYS A 160 -5.80 4.91 20.90
N ASN A 161 -6.55 4.47 19.90
CA ASN A 161 -6.40 3.17 19.28
C ASN A 161 -5.51 3.21 18.02
N VAL A 162 -4.96 4.37 17.68
CA VAL A 162 -3.96 4.49 16.60
C VAL A 162 -2.68 3.78 17.03
N LEU A 163 -2.18 2.90 16.17
CA LEU A 163 -0.95 2.15 16.42
C LEU A 163 0.26 3.08 16.40
N SER A 164 1.07 2.98 17.42
CA SER A 164 2.31 3.74 17.60
C SER A 164 3.39 2.83 18.17
N ARG A 165 4.59 3.32 18.32
CA ARG A 165 5.76 2.57 18.80
C ARG A 165 5.48 1.59 19.94
N PRO A 166 4.77 1.93 21.04
CA PRO A 166 4.51 0.96 22.11
C PRO A 166 3.54 -0.16 21.73
N ASN A 167 2.80 -0.03 20.66
CA ASN A 167 1.85 -1.05 20.17
C ASN A 167 2.51 -2.09 19.24
N PHE A 168 3.74 -1.85 18.78
CA PHE A 168 4.45 -2.79 17.93
C PHE A 168 4.68 -4.12 18.64
N THR A 169 4.30 -5.23 17.98
CA THR A 169 4.39 -6.56 18.59
C THR A 169 5.67 -7.28 18.21
N SER A 170 5.92 -7.49 16.93
CA SER A 170 7.12 -8.18 16.49
C SER A 170 7.40 -8.00 14.99
N PHE A 171 8.66 -8.00 14.67
CA PHE A 171 9.19 -8.25 13.32
C PHE A 171 10.01 -9.53 13.40
N LYS A 172 9.69 -10.51 12.59
CA LYS A 172 10.37 -11.81 12.58
C LYS A 172 10.81 -12.15 11.18
N THR A 173 11.99 -12.75 11.09
CA THR A 173 12.43 -13.40 9.88
C THR A 173 12.67 -14.88 10.17
N THR A 174 12.23 -15.71 9.26
CA THR A 174 12.51 -17.15 9.29
C THR A 174 13.35 -17.47 8.06
N LYS A 175 14.56 -17.97 8.30
CA LYS A 175 15.49 -18.34 7.23
C LYS A 175 15.23 -19.77 6.78
N TYR A 176 15.26 -19.99 5.48
CA TYR A 176 15.26 -21.32 4.85
C TYR A 176 16.69 -21.72 4.49
N GLU A 177 17.07 -22.97 4.76
CA GLU A 177 18.42 -23.48 4.44
C GLU A 177 18.66 -23.63 2.94
N GLU A 178 17.58 -23.90 2.19
CA GLU A 178 17.63 -23.99 0.73
C GLU A 178 16.48 -23.22 0.13
N CYS A 179 16.79 -22.36 -0.82
CA CYS A 179 15.77 -21.66 -1.60
C CYS A 179 14.87 -22.69 -2.29
N CYS A 180 13.61 -22.76 -1.91
CA CYS A 180 12.57 -23.68 -2.43
C CYS A 180 12.38 -25.00 -1.69
N LEU A 181 13.15 -25.36 -0.69
CA LEU A 181 12.83 -26.45 0.21
C LEU A 181 12.28 -25.90 1.53
N ASN A 182 11.18 -26.46 1.95
CA ASN A 182 10.37 -25.99 3.08
C ASN A 182 10.98 -26.37 4.45
N THR A 183 12.27 -26.08 4.65
CA THR A 183 12.97 -26.35 5.88
C THR A 183 13.01 -25.07 6.72
N THR A 184 12.05 -24.92 7.62
CA THR A 184 11.94 -23.74 8.46
C THR A 184 12.98 -23.75 9.59
N LEU A 185 13.86 -22.77 9.62
CA LEU A 185 14.73 -22.50 10.74
C LEU A 185 13.97 -21.77 11.86
N THR A 186 14.58 -21.72 13.06
CA THR A 186 14.00 -21.02 14.19
C THR A 186 13.76 -19.54 13.87
N PRO A 187 12.55 -19.00 14.07
CA PRO A 187 12.27 -17.59 13.83
C PRO A 187 13.18 -16.69 14.68
N SER A 188 13.71 -15.66 14.07
CA SER A 188 14.49 -14.63 14.76
C SER A 188 13.63 -13.37 14.92
N SER A 189 13.60 -12.81 16.13
CA SER A 189 12.92 -11.55 16.40
C SER A 189 13.95 -10.43 16.46
N TYR A 190 13.66 -9.30 15.81
CA TYR A 190 14.49 -8.11 15.90
C TYR A 190 14.15 -7.36 17.19
N SER A 191 15.11 -7.35 18.13
CA SER A 191 15.04 -6.47 19.29
C SER A 191 15.59 -5.12 18.93
N LYS A 192 15.13 -4.00 19.27
CA LYS A 192 15.65 -2.66 18.93
C LYS A 192 15.39 -2.24 17.48
N LEU A 193 14.30 -2.74 16.87
CA LEU A 193 13.81 -2.23 15.63
C LEU A 193 13.45 -0.73 15.78
N THR A 194 13.91 0.09 14.86
CA THR A 194 13.63 1.54 14.83
C THR A 194 12.60 1.91 13.79
N SER A 195 12.60 1.23 12.66
CA SER A 195 11.61 1.44 11.63
C SER A 195 11.47 0.22 10.72
N PHE A 196 10.32 0.10 10.11
CA PHE A 196 10.12 -0.77 8.96
C PHE A 196 9.23 -0.06 7.92
N SER A 197 9.41 -0.45 6.68
CA SER A 197 8.56 -0.07 5.55
C SER A 197 8.41 -1.28 4.65
N SER A 198 7.19 -1.61 4.28
CA SER A 198 6.91 -2.69 3.33
C SER A 198 6.02 -2.16 2.23
N ASN A 199 6.42 -2.40 0.99
CA ASN A 199 5.70 -1.97 -0.20
C ASN A 199 5.44 -3.16 -1.10
N PHE A 200 4.29 -3.18 -1.75
CA PHE A 200 4.11 -3.96 -2.95
C PHE A 200 3.59 -3.09 -4.10
N ASP A 201 4.10 -3.38 -5.27
CA ASP A 201 3.73 -2.70 -6.50
C ASP A 201 3.21 -3.73 -7.51
N VAL A 202 2.01 -3.45 -8.00
CA VAL A 202 1.30 -4.30 -8.93
C VAL A 202 1.22 -3.54 -10.24
N GLY A 203 1.96 -3.99 -11.24
CA GLY A 203 1.87 -3.42 -12.58
C GLY A 203 0.44 -3.52 -13.12
N SER A 204 0.07 -2.64 -14.02
CA SER A 204 -1.22 -2.70 -14.69
C SER A 204 -1.05 -2.68 -16.21
N GLU A 205 -1.83 -3.49 -16.90
CA GLU A 205 -1.90 -3.50 -18.36
C GLU A 205 -3.31 -3.15 -18.81
N LYS A 206 -3.42 -2.45 -19.93
CA LYS A 206 -4.71 -1.99 -20.48
C LYS A 206 -4.96 -2.52 -21.87
N ILE A 207 -6.22 -2.86 -22.14
CA ILE A 207 -6.70 -3.21 -23.48
C ILE A 207 -7.46 -2.00 -24.02
N SER A 208 -6.90 -1.34 -25.03
CA SER A 208 -7.53 -0.23 -25.71
C SER A 208 -8.16 -0.69 -27.04
N VAL A 209 -9.34 -0.19 -27.36
CA VAL A 209 -10.06 -0.53 -28.59
C VAL A 209 -10.46 0.74 -29.34
N LEU A 210 -10.51 0.64 -30.67
CA LEU A 210 -10.92 1.77 -31.51
C LEU A 210 -12.34 2.24 -31.20
N GLY A 211 -12.54 3.54 -31.21
CA GLY A 211 -13.84 4.17 -30.95
C GLY A 211 -14.16 4.44 -29.48
N ARG A 212 -13.22 4.21 -28.57
CA ARG A 212 -13.35 4.52 -27.14
C ARG A 212 -12.21 5.43 -26.68
N SER A 213 -12.53 6.38 -25.81
CA SER A 213 -11.57 7.28 -25.16
C SER A 213 -11.05 6.72 -23.81
N MET A 214 -11.56 5.57 -23.41
CA MET A 214 -11.12 4.88 -22.19
C MET A 214 -10.81 3.42 -22.51
N PRO A 215 -9.88 2.79 -21.77
CA PRO A 215 -9.57 1.38 -21.97
C PRO A 215 -10.83 0.53 -21.85
N LEU A 216 -10.93 -0.53 -22.64
CA LEU A 216 -11.99 -1.51 -22.52
C LEU A 216 -11.90 -2.25 -21.19
N HIS A 217 -10.69 -2.62 -20.83
CA HIS A 217 -10.37 -3.34 -19.60
C HIS A 217 -8.96 -2.99 -19.13
N LYS A 218 -8.78 -2.94 -17.83
CA LYS A 218 -7.46 -2.78 -17.18
C LYS A 218 -7.34 -3.87 -16.13
N PHE A 219 -6.23 -4.55 -16.12
CA PHE A 219 -5.96 -5.67 -15.22
C PHE A 219 -4.56 -5.57 -14.66
N ALA A 220 -4.36 -6.16 -13.50
CA ALA A 220 -3.06 -6.23 -12.87
C ALA A 220 -2.14 -7.21 -13.60
N THR A 221 -0.86 -6.88 -13.65
CA THR A 221 0.16 -7.74 -14.26
C THR A 221 1.01 -8.40 -13.19
N PHE A 222 1.45 -9.63 -13.49
CA PHE A 222 2.37 -10.38 -12.67
C PHE A 222 3.78 -10.40 -13.30
N PRO A 223 4.83 -10.55 -12.49
CA PRO A 223 4.82 -10.67 -11.03
C PRO A 223 4.66 -9.32 -10.33
N ALA A 224 3.93 -9.31 -9.19
CA ALA A 224 3.90 -8.16 -8.30
C ALA A 224 5.18 -8.14 -7.46
N GLU A 225 5.87 -7.02 -7.43
CA GLU A 225 7.08 -6.84 -6.64
C GLU A 225 6.72 -6.49 -5.19
N VAL A 226 7.39 -7.16 -4.26
CA VAL A 226 7.29 -6.89 -2.82
C VAL A 226 8.65 -6.48 -2.31
N SER A 227 8.74 -5.35 -1.63
CA SER A 227 9.96 -4.88 -0.99
C SER A 227 9.71 -4.55 0.48
N THR A 228 10.67 -4.89 1.33
CA THR A 228 10.61 -4.58 2.76
C THR A 228 11.96 -4.06 3.21
N GLU A 229 11.93 -2.90 3.86
CA GLU A 229 13.10 -2.32 4.49
C GLU A 229 12.90 -2.31 6.01
N VAL A 230 13.97 -2.63 6.74
CA VAL A 230 13.98 -2.58 8.19
C VAL A 230 15.23 -1.88 8.68
N GLU A 231 15.07 -1.08 9.72
CA GLU A 231 16.20 -0.45 10.42
C GLU A 231 16.18 -0.83 11.90
N PHE A 232 17.33 -1.15 12.45
CA PHE A 232 17.49 -1.51 13.87
C PHE A 232 18.84 -1.10 14.42
N HIS A 233 18.90 -0.85 15.71
CA HIS A 233 20.15 -0.58 16.40
C HIS A 233 20.93 -1.87 16.65
N LEU A 234 22.24 -1.82 16.36
CA LEU A 234 23.13 -2.93 16.65
C LEU A 234 23.25 -3.13 18.17
N ASP A 235 23.01 -4.36 18.61
CA ASP A 235 23.25 -4.77 19.98
C ASP A 235 24.36 -5.82 20.03
N PRO A 236 25.55 -5.43 20.46
CA PRO A 236 26.69 -6.35 20.52
C PRO A 236 26.49 -7.48 21.56
N SER A 237 25.56 -7.32 22.51
CA SER A 237 25.35 -8.31 23.57
C SER A 237 24.41 -9.46 23.19
N THR A 238 23.54 -9.24 22.21
CA THR A 238 22.48 -10.21 21.82
C THR A 238 22.74 -10.88 20.50
N GLY A 239 23.82 -10.54 19.79
CA GLY A 239 24.07 -11.08 18.44
C GLY A 239 22.91 -10.77 17.50
N VAL A 240 22.61 -9.51 17.37
CA VAL A 240 21.40 -9.02 16.70
C VAL A 240 21.20 -9.58 15.32
N GLY A 241 20.08 -10.21 15.18
CA GLY A 241 19.57 -10.74 13.93
C GLY A 241 20.35 -11.97 13.47
N ALA A 242 19.68 -13.03 13.14
CA ALA A 242 20.29 -14.24 12.57
C ALA A 242 21.17 -13.98 11.35
N LEU A 243 21.04 -12.81 10.75
CA LEU A 243 21.83 -12.32 9.62
C LEU A 243 23.22 -11.82 10.03
N ASN A 244 23.55 -11.85 11.32
CA ASN A 244 24.78 -11.25 11.83
C ASN A 244 25.81 -12.29 12.29
N SER A 245 25.49 -13.56 12.32
CA SER A 245 26.39 -14.63 12.78
C SER A 245 27.33 -15.14 11.69
N GLY A 246 27.25 -14.64 10.51
CA GLY A 246 28.07 -15.05 9.39
C GLY A 246 28.88 -13.89 8.83
N THR A 247 30.02 -14.21 8.35
CA THR A 247 30.81 -13.39 7.45
C THR A 247 29.90 -12.81 6.38
N ILE A 248 29.81 -11.50 6.29
CA ILE A 248 29.22 -10.84 5.13
C ILE A 248 30.24 -11.01 3.99
N ASP A 249 30.42 -12.23 3.55
CA ASP A 249 31.02 -12.49 2.27
C ASP A 249 29.87 -12.61 1.28
N GLY A 250 29.92 -11.88 0.20
CA GLY A 250 28.83 -11.80 -0.80
C GLY A 250 28.48 -13.11 -1.47
N THR A 251 28.97 -14.25 -0.98
CA THR A 251 28.79 -15.58 -1.56
C THR A 251 27.70 -16.38 -0.87
N SER A 252 27.42 -16.14 0.42
CA SER A 252 26.41 -16.90 1.16
C SER A 252 25.03 -16.22 1.22
N LEU A 253 24.92 -14.92 0.90
CA LEU A 253 23.67 -14.17 0.97
C LEU A 253 22.79 -14.30 -0.28
N ALA A 254 23.36 -14.69 -1.41
CA ALA A 254 22.67 -14.72 -2.70
C ALA A 254 21.60 -15.82 -2.81
N ASP A 255 21.73 -16.89 -2.02
CA ASP A 255 20.87 -18.07 -2.11
C ASP A 255 19.90 -18.23 -0.93
N GLU A 256 19.92 -17.29 0.02
CA GLU A 256 19.07 -17.37 1.21
C GLU A 256 17.68 -16.75 0.97
N CYS A 257 16.65 -17.50 1.32
CA CYS A 257 15.27 -17.02 1.34
C CYS A 257 14.81 -16.81 2.79
N TYR A 258 13.98 -15.81 2.99
CA TYR A 258 13.43 -15.42 4.27
C TYR A 258 11.91 -15.29 4.19
N ASP A 259 11.21 -15.80 5.17
CA ASP A 259 9.83 -15.40 5.44
C ASP A 259 9.86 -14.28 6.47
N ILE A 260 9.11 -13.24 6.21
CA ILE A 260 9.04 -12.03 7.03
C ILE A 260 7.62 -11.93 7.59
N GLU A 261 7.48 -11.91 8.91
CA GLU A 261 6.23 -11.63 9.61
C GLU A 261 6.34 -10.30 10.34
N ILE A 262 5.45 -9.35 10.00
CA ILE A 262 5.27 -8.08 10.70
C ILE A 262 3.95 -8.17 11.46
N LYS A 263 4.01 -8.06 12.78
CA LYS A 263 2.84 -8.20 13.64
C LYS A 263 2.62 -6.96 14.49
N MET A 264 1.41 -6.43 14.33
CA MET A 264 0.86 -5.35 15.14
C MET A 264 -0.54 -5.75 15.63
N PRO A 265 -1.05 -5.17 16.72
CA PRO A 265 -2.42 -5.44 17.15
C PRO A 265 -3.42 -5.18 16.03
N GLY A 266 -4.25 -6.17 15.72
CA GLY A 266 -5.23 -6.11 14.64
C GLY A 266 -4.68 -6.32 13.22
N ASN A 267 -3.35 -6.39 13.03
CA ASN A 267 -2.75 -6.45 11.69
C ASN A 267 -1.53 -7.38 11.67
N VAL A 268 -1.53 -8.34 10.77
CA VAL A 268 -0.41 -9.24 10.51
C VAL A 268 -0.11 -9.23 9.01
N TYR A 269 1.13 -9.00 8.67
CA TYR A 269 1.63 -9.02 7.30
C TYR A 269 2.68 -10.11 7.18
N ASP A 270 2.48 -11.02 6.26
CA ASP A 270 3.38 -12.14 5.97
C ASP A 270 3.91 -12.03 4.53
N MET A 271 5.20 -12.18 4.38
CA MET A 271 5.88 -12.16 3.09
C MET A 271 6.83 -13.35 3.01
N ASP A 272 6.50 -14.30 2.14
CA ASP A 272 7.25 -15.54 1.99
C ASP A 272 8.36 -15.41 0.95
N LYS A 273 9.43 -16.17 1.09
CA LYS A 273 10.50 -16.33 0.10
C LYS A 273 11.16 -15.02 -0.33
N MET A 274 11.22 -14.05 0.57
CA MET A 274 11.93 -12.81 0.35
C MET A 274 13.43 -13.04 0.30
N ARG A 275 14.13 -12.34 -0.58
CA ARG A 275 15.60 -12.34 -0.64
C ARG A 275 16.18 -11.09 -0.04
N LEU A 276 17.28 -11.23 0.69
CA LEU A 276 18.04 -10.08 1.17
C LEU A 276 18.73 -9.40 -0.02
N ALA A 277 18.25 -8.20 -0.37
CA ALA A 277 18.76 -7.42 -1.49
C ALA A 277 19.95 -6.55 -1.08
N GLY A 278 20.00 -6.10 0.17
CA GLY A 278 21.08 -5.26 0.65
C GLY A 278 21.14 -5.14 2.16
N THR A 279 22.33 -4.83 2.66
CA THR A 279 22.57 -4.48 4.06
C THR A 279 23.48 -3.26 4.10
N SER A 280 23.09 -2.24 4.83
CA SER A 280 23.92 -1.08 5.11
C SER A 280 24.14 -0.91 6.61
N ARG A 281 25.27 -0.30 6.97
CA ARG A 281 25.60 0.03 8.36
C ARG A 281 25.99 1.49 8.42
N SER A 282 25.33 2.24 9.27
CA SER A 282 25.74 3.59 9.64
C SER A 282 26.45 3.55 10.99
N GLY A 283 27.71 3.94 11.02
CA GLY A 283 28.48 4.05 12.26
C GLY A 283 28.22 5.37 12.96
N GLY A 284 28.20 5.35 14.30
CA GLY A 284 28.10 6.56 15.10
C GLY A 284 29.28 7.50 14.85
N ASP A 285 29.01 8.78 14.89
CA ASP A 285 29.99 9.86 14.83
C ASP A 285 30.93 9.78 16.05
N VAL A 286 32.09 10.41 15.98
CA VAL A 286 33.07 10.50 17.08
C VAL A 286 32.46 11.04 18.39
N GLY A 287 31.26 11.58 18.35
CA GLY A 287 30.44 12.04 19.48
C GLY A 287 29.48 11.04 20.12
N GLY A 288 29.44 9.77 19.72
CA GLY A 288 28.73 8.71 20.45
C GLY A 288 27.33 8.34 19.93
N GLY A 289 27.08 8.33 18.61
CA GLY A 289 25.84 7.78 18.06
C GLY A 289 25.79 6.25 18.07
N ASN A 290 24.58 5.68 18.16
CA ASN A 290 24.37 4.24 18.00
C ASN A 290 24.62 3.80 16.56
N VAL A 291 25.14 2.58 16.40
CA VAL A 291 25.24 1.98 15.07
C VAL A 291 23.87 1.47 14.65
N ALA A 292 23.37 1.97 13.53
CA ALA A 292 22.16 1.47 12.91
C ALA A 292 22.51 0.52 11.75
N ILE A 293 21.69 -0.48 11.59
CA ILE A 293 21.74 -1.41 10.45
C ILE A 293 20.42 -1.30 9.70
N SER A 294 20.51 -1.12 8.39
CA SER A 294 19.35 -1.19 7.49
C SER A 294 19.50 -2.41 6.60
N GLN A 295 18.41 -3.14 6.44
CA GLN A 295 18.32 -4.30 5.56
C GLN A 295 17.15 -4.14 4.62
N SER A 296 17.35 -4.46 3.36
CA SER A 296 16.32 -4.46 2.33
C SER A 296 16.11 -5.88 1.80
N PHE A 297 14.86 -6.25 1.69
CA PHE A 297 14.41 -7.55 1.17
C PHE A 297 13.53 -7.32 -0.05
N THR A 298 13.62 -8.20 -1.02
CA THR A 298 12.80 -8.17 -2.25
C THR A 298 12.23 -9.56 -2.53
N GLY A 299 10.97 -9.61 -2.93
CA GLY A 299 10.29 -10.84 -3.33
C GLY A 299 9.22 -10.55 -4.37
N PHE A 300 8.60 -11.61 -4.87
CA PHE A 300 7.55 -11.51 -5.88
C PHE A 300 6.36 -12.38 -5.50
N ASN A 301 5.15 -11.83 -5.58
CA ASN A 301 3.87 -12.51 -5.32
C ASN A 301 3.78 -13.18 -3.94
N THR A 302 4.36 -12.57 -2.92
CA THR A 302 4.59 -13.22 -1.62
C THR A 302 3.92 -12.53 -0.45
N PHE A 303 3.02 -11.61 -0.70
CA PHE A 303 2.37 -10.84 0.36
C PHE A 303 1.06 -11.49 0.80
N ALA A 304 0.86 -11.60 2.11
CA ALA A 304 -0.40 -11.96 2.72
C ALA A 304 -0.74 -11.03 3.90
N TYR A 305 -2.02 -10.78 4.10
CA TYR A 305 -2.55 -9.97 5.17
C TYR A 305 -3.59 -10.76 5.96
N ALA A 306 -3.51 -10.68 7.28
CA ALA A 306 -4.51 -11.23 8.19
C ALA A 306 -4.82 -10.26 9.33
N THR A 307 -6.06 -10.30 9.81
CA THR A 307 -6.43 -9.66 11.08
C THR A 307 -6.05 -10.58 12.24
N SER A 308 -5.37 -10.06 13.25
CA SER A 308 -4.94 -10.83 14.43
C SER A 308 -5.94 -10.74 15.57
#